data_9791bca0a0f471f9036e0f0eada6e5d5
#
_entry.id   9791bca0a0f471f9036e0f0eada6e5d5
#
_cell.length_a   1.000
_cell.length_b   1.000
_cell.length_c   1.000
_cell.angle_alpha   90.00
_cell.angle_beta   90.00
_cell.angle_gamma   90.00
#
_symmetry.space_group_name_H-M   'P 1'
#
loop_
_entity.id
_entity.type
_entity.pdbx_description
1 polymer ?
#
loop_
_entity_poly.entity_id
_entity_poly.type
_entity_poly.pdbx_seq_one_letter_code
_entity_poly.pdbx_strand_id
1 'polypeptide(L)'
;MTSLDLIPPQRSAAITALRLAPAEAAWLRAIGLSEGVRVTMLRGAPLGGPLHVRISTGAELAVDRGLARQVEVDAPTEEVPT
;
A
#
# COMPACT_ATOMS: atom_id res chain seq x y z
N MET A 1 5.93 -7.51 -11.55
CA MET A 1 5.17 -7.18 -10.33
C MET A 1 5.91 -6.12 -9.56
N THR A 2 5.21 -5.28 -8.84
CA THR A 2 5.84 -4.20 -8.11
C THR A 2 5.41 -4.24 -6.64
N SER A 3 6.03 -3.42 -5.80
CA SER A 3 5.71 -3.35 -4.39
C SER A 3 5.07 -2.01 -4.05
N LEU A 4 4.42 -1.97 -2.90
CA LEU A 4 3.64 -0.79 -2.47
C LEU A 4 4.48 0.48 -2.44
N ASP A 5 5.76 0.39 -2.04
CA ASP A 5 6.66 1.53 -1.96
C ASP A 5 6.98 2.15 -3.33
N LEU A 6 6.72 1.43 -4.42
CA LEU A 6 7.04 1.88 -5.76
C LEU A 6 5.85 2.50 -6.49
N ILE A 7 4.68 2.57 -5.87
CA ILE A 7 3.51 3.22 -6.46
C ILE A 7 3.75 4.73 -6.48
N PRO A 8 3.67 5.38 -7.66
CA PRO A 8 3.82 6.84 -7.72
C PRO A 8 2.67 7.54 -6.98
N PRO A 9 2.90 8.78 -6.51
CA PRO A 9 1.84 9.56 -5.87
C PRO A 9 0.61 9.69 -6.78
N GLN A 10 -0.56 9.60 -6.15
CA GLN A 10 -1.87 9.72 -6.81
C GLN A 10 -2.18 8.56 -7.75
N ARG A 11 -1.43 7.47 -7.67
CA ARG A 11 -1.72 6.23 -8.40
C ARG A 11 -2.23 5.19 -7.43
N SER A 12 -2.98 4.23 -7.93
CA SER A 12 -3.51 3.14 -7.11
C SER A 12 -3.15 1.79 -7.71
N ALA A 13 -3.15 0.78 -6.85
CA ALA A 13 -2.90 -0.60 -7.25
C ALA A 13 -3.58 -1.52 -6.27
N ALA A 14 -3.88 -2.75 -6.71
CA ALA A 14 -4.46 -3.75 -5.83
C ALA A 14 -3.35 -4.59 -5.20
N ILE A 15 -3.49 -4.89 -3.92
CA ILE A 15 -2.54 -5.76 -3.21
C ILE A 15 -2.74 -7.19 -3.73
N THR A 16 -1.66 -7.82 -4.17
CA THR A 16 -1.68 -9.19 -4.69
C THR A 16 -1.07 -10.20 -3.74
N ALA A 17 -0.13 -9.79 -2.91
CA ALA A 17 0.49 -10.69 -1.93
C ALA A 17 1.15 -9.90 -0.81
N LEU A 18 1.17 -10.49 0.38
CA LEU A 18 1.88 -9.96 1.54
C LEU A 18 3.08 -10.87 1.80
N ARG A 19 4.27 -10.42 1.41
CA ARG A 19 5.50 -11.21 1.51
C ARG A 19 6.20 -10.99 2.84
N LEU A 20 5.43 -11.01 3.92
CA LEU A 20 5.91 -10.74 5.26
C LEU A 20 5.83 -11.99 6.12
N ALA A 21 6.47 -11.95 7.30
CA ALA A 21 6.27 -12.98 8.29
C ALA A 21 4.79 -13.07 8.66
N PRO A 22 4.29 -14.26 9.05
CA PRO A 22 2.85 -14.43 9.30
C PRO A 22 2.24 -13.43 10.28
N ALA A 23 2.96 -13.08 11.34
CA ALA A 23 2.45 -12.12 12.32
C ALA A 23 2.30 -10.72 11.74
N GLU A 24 3.27 -10.29 10.93
CA GLU A 24 3.22 -8.98 10.27
C GLU A 24 2.12 -8.94 9.22
N ALA A 25 1.99 -10.01 8.43
CA ALA A 25 0.93 -10.12 7.44
C ALA A 25 -0.45 -10.07 8.10
N ALA A 26 -0.62 -10.78 9.20
CA ALA A 26 -1.88 -10.77 9.95
C ALA A 26 -2.21 -9.38 10.48
N TRP A 27 -1.20 -8.65 10.96
CA TRP A 27 -1.40 -7.28 11.43
C TRP A 27 -1.82 -6.36 10.30
N LEU A 28 -1.17 -6.46 9.14
CA LEU A 28 -1.55 -5.63 7.98
C LEU A 28 -2.98 -5.93 7.54
N ARG A 29 -3.37 -7.22 7.49
CA ARG A 29 -4.74 -7.59 7.14
C ARG A 29 -5.75 -7.00 8.13
N ALA A 30 -5.38 -6.99 9.41
CA ALA A 30 -6.27 -6.48 10.45
C ALA A 30 -6.51 -4.98 10.33
N ILE A 31 -5.54 -4.22 9.83
CA ILE A 31 -5.69 -2.77 9.63
C ILE A 31 -6.25 -2.41 8.25
N GLY A 32 -6.55 -3.40 7.42
CA GLY A 32 -7.20 -3.18 6.13
C GLY A 32 -6.32 -3.34 4.91
N LEU A 33 -5.03 -3.67 5.07
CA LEU A 33 -4.13 -3.86 3.94
C LEU A 33 -4.03 -5.36 3.61
N SER A 34 -5.09 -5.89 3.05
CA SER A 34 -5.17 -7.31 2.69
C SER A 34 -5.18 -7.50 1.18
N GLU A 35 -4.94 -8.75 0.76
CA GLU A 35 -4.98 -9.10 -0.65
C GLU A 35 -6.33 -8.73 -1.27
N GLY A 36 -6.29 -8.18 -2.47
CA GLY A 36 -7.49 -7.74 -3.18
C GLY A 36 -7.90 -6.31 -2.87
N VAL A 37 -7.35 -5.69 -1.83
CA VAL A 37 -7.68 -4.31 -1.48
C VAL A 37 -6.93 -3.35 -2.41
N ARG A 38 -7.64 -2.33 -2.87
CA ARG A 38 -7.02 -1.28 -3.69
C ARG A 38 -6.49 -0.17 -2.79
N VAL A 39 -5.25 0.21 -3.05
CA VAL A 39 -4.52 1.21 -2.26
C VAL A 39 -4.11 2.35 -3.18
N THR A 40 -4.34 3.58 -2.74
CA THR A 40 -3.87 4.77 -3.45
C THR A 40 -2.71 5.38 -2.68
N MET A 41 -1.60 5.64 -3.38
CA MET A 41 -0.46 6.33 -2.77
C MET A 41 -0.77 7.81 -2.70
N LEU A 42 -0.76 8.37 -1.51
CA LEU A 42 -0.99 9.80 -1.31
C LEU A 42 0.32 10.56 -1.37
N ARG A 43 1.26 10.19 -0.52
CA ARG A 43 2.59 10.81 -0.48
C ARG A 43 3.54 9.98 0.37
N GLY A 44 4.85 10.17 0.15
CA GLY A 44 5.88 9.67 1.04
C GLY A 44 6.37 10.80 1.93
N ALA A 45 6.70 10.47 3.18
CA ALA A 45 7.35 11.43 4.06
C ALA A 45 8.79 11.64 3.60
N PRO A 46 9.36 12.84 3.81
CA PRO A 46 10.74 13.11 3.42
C PRO A 46 11.74 12.23 4.19
N LEU A 47 12.94 12.08 3.62
CA LEU A 47 14.05 11.35 4.23
C LEU A 47 13.75 9.87 4.51
N GLY A 48 12.95 9.24 3.64
CA GLY A 48 12.64 7.83 3.79
C GLY A 48 11.64 7.51 4.88
N GLY A 49 10.87 8.51 5.35
CA GLY A 49 9.80 8.29 6.33
C GLY A 49 8.65 7.46 5.78
N PRO A 50 7.61 7.24 6.59
CA PRO A 50 6.51 6.36 6.19
C PRO A 50 5.75 6.86 4.98
N LEU A 51 5.11 5.93 4.28
CA LEU A 51 4.26 6.23 3.14
C LEU A 51 2.84 6.46 3.65
N HIS A 52 2.19 7.50 3.13
CA HIS A 52 0.78 7.76 3.42
C HIS A 52 -0.06 7.20 2.29
N VAL A 53 -0.96 6.29 2.62
CA VAL A 53 -1.81 5.62 1.64
C VAL A 53 -3.27 5.71 2.06
N ARG A 54 -4.17 5.57 1.09
CA ARG A 54 -5.59 5.49 1.34
C ARG A 54 -6.10 4.17 0.78
N ILE A 55 -6.86 3.43 1.58
CA ILE A 55 -7.47 2.19 1.13
C ILE A 55 -8.88 2.46 0.60
N SER A 56 -9.47 1.47 -0.08
CA SER A 56 -10.75 1.63 -0.76
C SER A 56 -11.92 2.01 0.15
N THR A 57 -11.83 1.77 1.44
CA THR A 57 -12.84 2.21 2.41
C THR A 57 -12.78 3.71 2.71
N GLY A 58 -11.73 4.39 2.28
CA GLY A 58 -11.48 5.80 2.57
C GLY A 58 -10.52 6.04 3.73
N ALA A 59 -10.17 5.00 4.47
CA ALA A 59 -9.22 5.14 5.59
C ALA A 59 -7.83 5.46 5.07
N GLU A 60 -7.13 6.34 5.77
CA GLU A 60 -5.74 6.71 5.45
C GLU A 60 -4.81 6.13 6.51
N LEU A 61 -3.71 5.59 6.05
CA LEU A 61 -2.75 4.88 6.90
C LEU A 61 -1.33 5.35 6.60
N ALA A 62 -0.48 5.32 7.62
CA ALA A 62 0.96 5.50 7.45
C ALA A 62 1.61 4.12 7.48
N VAL A 63 2.35 3.78 6.44
CA VAL A 63 2.97 2.46 6.30
C VAL A 63 4.48 2.62 6.23
N ASP A 64 5.20 1.91 7.10
CA ASP A 64 6.66 1.90 7.08
C ASP A 64 7.17 1.41 5.72
N ARG A 65 8.22 2.04 5.19
CA ARG A 65 8.76 1.67 3.88
C ARG A 65 9.31 0.25 3.85
N GLY A 66 9.86 -0.21 4.94
CA GLY A 66 10.36 -1.59 5.03
C GLY A 66 9.24 -2.61 4.87
N LEU A 67 8.10 -2.35 5.49
CA LEU A 67 6.92 -3.19 5.29
C LEU A 67 6.36 -3.05 3.88
N ALA A 68 6.31 -1.82 3.37
CA ALA A 68 5.77 -1.56 2.04
C ALA A 68 6.52 -2.30 0.93
N ARG A 69 7.83 -2.47 1.07
CA ARG A 69 8.64 -3.23 0.11
C ARG A 69 8.23 -4.69 0.00
N GLN A 70 7.60 -5.22 1.03
CA GLN A 70 7.20 -6.62 1.09
C GLN A 70 5.72 -6.83 0.77
N VAL A 71 5.01 -5.76 0.41
CA VAL A 71 3.63 -5.82 -0.05
C VAL A 71 3.63 -5.75 -1.57
N GLU A 72 3.29 -6.86 -2.22
CA GLU A 72 3.20 -6.90 -3.69
C GLU A 72 1.89 -6.33 -4.15
N VAL A 73 1.96 -5.56 -5.23
CA VAL A 73 0.78 -4.96 -5.85
C VAL A 73 0.83 -5.21 -7.35
N ASP A 74 -0.31 -5.05 -8.02
CA ASP A 74 -0.37 -5.12 -9.47
C ASP A 74 0.14 -3.80 -10.08
N ALA A 75 0.06 -3.67 -11.40
CA ALA A 75 0.53 -2.46 -12.08
C ALA A 75 -0.26 -1.24 -11.60
N PRO A 76 0.44 -0.15 -11.19
CA PRO A 76 -0.26 1.05 -10.76
C PRO A 76 -1.08 1.67 -11.87
N THR A 77 -2.27 2.16 -11.51
CA THR A 77 -3.14 2.87 -12.44
C THR A 77 -3.44 4.25 -11.87
N GLU A 78 -3.78 5.19 -12.75
CA GLU A 78 -4.23 6.49 -12.29
C GLU A 78 -5.53 6.33 -11.51
N GLU A 79 -5.64 7.08 -10.40
CA GLU A 79 -6.91 7.17 -9.71
C GLU A 79 -7.84 8.03 -10.55
N VAL A 80 -8.97 7.42 -10.97
CA VAL A 80 -9.96 8.15 -11.76
C VAL A 80 -10.90 8.84 -10.78
N PRO A 81 -10.95 10.19 -10.78
CA PRO A 81 -11.92 10.88 -9.94
C PRO A 81 -13.32 10.56 -10.44
N THR A 82 -14.16 10.20 -9.53
CA THR A 82 -15.57 9.91 -9.83
C THR A 82 -16.43 11.07 -9.45
#